data_05d4919a3a01b34aa1b39fb08319dac3
#
_entry.id   05d4919a3a01b34aa1b39fb08319dac3
#
_cell.length_a   1.000
_cell.length_b   1.000
_cell.length_c   1.000
_cell.angle_alpha   90.00
_cell.angle_beta   90.00
_cell.angle_gamma   90.00
#
_symmetry.space_group_name_H-M   'P 1'
#
loop_
_entity.id
_entity.type
_entity.pdbx_description
1 polymer ?
#
loop_
_entity_poly.entity_id
_entity_poly.type
_entity_poly.pdbx_seq_one_letter_code
_entity_poly.pdbx_strand_id
1 'polypeptide(L)'
;MEQHTDLLSIARKVRVAGKELKKRRDRNAKVHGMTSNQADALTFIRDNPGCSITALKNCISTSHQAACGLADRLVAKGLVEFGTSDDARVKTLALTPEGAEMLQTFYSVGVEDSMELFGNLSEEEILILDRIMDKILERMDVRRDPGGTL
;
A
#
# COMPACT_ATOMS: atom_id res chain seq x y z
N MET A 1 34.26 14.04 7.66
CA MET A 1 33.90 14.24 6.23
C MET A 1 33.53 12.93 5.54
N GLU A 2 34.24 11.84 5.77
CA GLU A 2 33.90 10.52 5.20
C GLU A 2 32.51 9.98 5.59
N GLN A 3 32.11 10.12 6.85
CA GLN A 3 30.78 9.66 7.31
C GLN A 3 29.61 10.39 6.67
N HIS A 4 29.75 11.67 6.32
CA HIS A 4 28.69 12.42 5.66
C HIS A 4 28.52 12.01 4.19
N THR A 5 29.63 11.66 3.52
CA THR A 5 29.59 11.17 2.14
C THR A 5 28.91 9.82 2.06
N ASP A 6 29.15 8.94 3.03
CA ASP A 6 28.52 7.63 3.11
C ASP A 6 27.02 7.72 3.35
N LEU A 7 26.57 8.60 4.24
CA LEU A 7 25.14 8.80 4.52
C LEU A 7 24.39 9.37 3.31
N LEU A 8 24.98 10.32 2.60
CA LEU A 8 24.39 10.86 1.36
C LEU A 8 24.31 9.80 0.26
N SER A 9 25.34 8.95 0.15
CA SER A 9 25.35 7.84 -0.79
C SER A 9 24.23 6.83 -0.46
N ILE A 10 24.06 6.46 0.81
CA ILE A 10 22.98 5.58 1.27
C ILE A 10 21.61 6.20 0.99
N ALA A 11 21.41 7.46 1.34
CA ALA A 11 20.15 8.17 1.07
C ALA A 11 19.81 8.20 -0.43
N ARG A 12 20.84 8.39 -1.28
CA ARG A 12 20.66 8.31 -2.75
C ARG A 12 20.24 6.93 -3.21
N LYS A 13 20.87 5.86 -2.70
CA LYS A 13 20.54 4.47 -3.02
C LYS A 13 19.11 4.13 -2.60
N VAL A 14 18.71 4.51 -1.38
CA VAL A 14 17.33 4.32 -0.88
C VAL A 14 16.32 5.02 -1.79
N ARG A 15 16.60 6.26 -2.19
CA ARG A 15 15.72 7.00 -3.11
C ARG A 15 15.61 6.34 -4.48
N VAL A 16 16.71 5.85 -5.04
CA VAL A 16 16.71 5.15 -6.33
C VAL A 16 15.95 3.85 -6.24
N ALA A 17 16.19 3.06 -5.20
CA ALA A 17 15.46 1.81 -4.94
C ALA A 17 13.96 2.06 -4.74
N GLY A 18 13.59 3.05 -3.94
CA GLY A 18 12.19 3.42 -3.70
C GLY A 18 11.46 3.85 -4.97
N LYS A 19 12.15 4.59 -5.86
CA LYS A 19 11.60 4.98 -7.16
C LYS A 19 11.34 3.78 -8.06
N GLU A 20 12.25 2.82 -8.08
CA GLU A 20 12.08 1.60 -8.89
C GLU A 20 10.97 0.71 -8.32
N LEU A 21 10.91 0.53 -7.00
CA LEU A 21 9.82 -0.21 -6.33
C LEU A 21 8.46 0.41 -6.64
N LYS A 22 8.34 1.74 -6.55
CA LYS A 22 7.11 2.43 -6.90
C LYS A 22 6.72 2.20 -8.34
N LYS A 23 7.66 2.28 -9.28
CA LYS A 23 7.43 2.05 -10.71
C LYS A 23 6.93 0.62 -10.98
N ARG A 24 7.51 -0.38 -10.32
CA ARG A 24 7.06 -1.78 -10.43
C ARG A 24 5.65 -1.95 -9.90
N ARG A 25 5.35 -1.37 -8.73
CA ARG A 25 4.02 -1.39 -8.12
C ARG A 25 2.96 -0.72 -8.99
N ASP A 26 3.26 0.44 -9.56
CA ASP A 26 2.35 1.15 -10.48
C ASP A 26 2.09 0.33 -11.75
N ARG A 27 3.09 -0.35 -12.28
CA ARG A 27 2.97 -1.26 -13.42
C ARG A 27 2.09 -2.47 -13.09
N ASN A 28 2.31 -3.11 -11.96
CA ASN A 28 1.49 -4.21 -11.47
C ASN A 28 0.02 -3.78 -11.31
N ALA A 29 -0.23 -2.66 -10.65
CA ALA A 29 -1.57 -2.12 -10.51
C ALA A 29 -2.24 -1.89 -11.87
N LYS A 30 -1.53 -1.31 -12.82
CA LYS A 30 -2.04 -1.05 -14.16
C LYS A 30 -2.40 -2.32 -14.93
N VAL A 31 -1.61 -3.37 -14.82
CA VAL A 31 -1.90 -4.69 -15.43
C VAL A 31 -3.22 -5.26 -14.91
N HIS A 32 -3.55 -5.01 -13.64
CA HIS A 32 -4.81 -5.42 -13.03
C HIS A 32 -5.94 -4.38 -13.17
N GLY A 33 -5.78 -3.38 -14.02
CA GLY A 33 -6.79 -2.33 -14.25
C GLY A 33 -7.00 -1.41 -13.05
N MET A 34 -6.01 -1.28 -12.18
CA MET A 34 -6.04 -0.44 -10.99
C MET A 34 -4.97 0.63 -11.00
N THR A 35 -5.11 1.59 -10.10
CA THR A 35 -4.03 2.49 -9.67
C THR A 35 -3.44 2.00 -8.34
N SER A 36 -2.23 2.42 -7.99
CA SER A 36 -1.65 2.13 -6.68
C SER A 36 -2.53 2.62 -5.53
N ASN A 37 -3.15 3.80 -5.67
CA ASN A 37 -4.09 4.31 -4.66
C ASN A 37 -5.34 3.43 -4.50
N GLN A 38 -5.82 2.81 -5.58
CA GLN A 38 -6.92 1.86 -5.51
C GLN A 38 -6.49 0.57 -4.77
N ALA A 39 -5.29 0.08 -5.03
CA ALA A 39 -4.74 -1.07 -4.32
C ALA A 39 -4.56 -0.76 -2.82
N ASP A 40 -4.08 0.43 -2.46
CA ASP A 40 -3.96 0.88 -1.06
C ASP A 40 -5.33 0.95 -0.37
N ALA A 41 -6.34 1.48 -1.06
CA ALA A 41 -7.70 1.54 -0.54
C ALA A 41 -8.29 0.15 -0.33
N LEU A 42 -8.13 -0.77 -1.27
CA LEU A 42 -8.59 -2.16 -1.12
C LEU A 42 -7.90 -2.84 0.06
N THR A 43 -6.59 -2.64 0.23
CA THR A 43 -5.84 -3.17 1.37
C THR A 43 -6.38 -2.66 2.69
N PHE A 44 -6.60 -1.35 2.81
CA PHE A 44 -7.17 -0.76 4.01
C PHE A 44 -8.57 -1.29 4.32
N ILE A 45 -9.44 -1.41 3.31
CA ILE A 45 -10.81 -1.92 3.47
C ILE A 45 -10.78 -3.41 3.88
N ARG A 46 -9.87 -4.21 3.31
CA ARG A 46 -9.68 -5.61 3.73
C ARG A 46 -9.36 -5.71 5.22
N ASP A 47 -8.43 -4.89 5.69
CA ASP A 47 -7.94 -4.94 7.06
C ASP A 47 -8.92 -4.27 8.05
N ASN A 48 -9.85 -3.46 7.54
CA ASN A 48 -10.84 -2.72 8.33
C ASN A 48 -12.24 -2.86 7.69
N PRO A 49 -12.81 -4.08 7.63
CA PRO A 49 -14.13 -4.27 7.05
C PRO A 49 -15.18 -3.47 7.83
N GLY A 50 -16.05 -2.79 7.11
CA GLY A 50 -17.04 -1.88 7.70
C GLY A 50 -16.49 -0.49 8.03
N CYS A 51 -15.30 -0.13 7.53
CA CYS A 51 -14.74 1.19 7.72
C CYS A 51 -15.56 2.28 7.03
N SER A 52 -15.49 3.49 7.55
CA SER A 52 -16.13 4.67 6.94
C SER A 52 -15.23 5.29 5.85
N ILE A 53 -15.83 6.13 4.99
CA ILE A 53 -15.08 6.94 4.02
C ILE A 53 -14.10 7.89 4.73
N THR A 54 -14.47 8.40 5.91
CA THR A 54 -13.57 9.24 6.72
C THR A 54 -12.34 8.48 7.17
N ALA A 55 -12.49 7.22 7.60
CA ALA A 55 -11.37 6.37 7.97
C ALA A 55 -10.46 6.09 6.76
N LEU A 56 -11.05 5.77 5.60
CA LEU A 56 -10.32 5.59 4.34
C LEU A 56 -9.54 6.86 3.96
N LYS A 57 -10.20 8.02 3.98
CA LYS A 57 -9.58 9.33 3.71
C LYS A 57 -8.33 9.56 4.55
N ASN A 58 -8.41 9.27 5.86
CA ASN A 58 -7.30 9.47 6.79
C ASN A 58 -6.15 8.50 6.50
N CYS A 59 -6.46 7.26 6.12
CA CYS A 59 -5.45 6.27 5.78
C CYS A 59 -4.66 6.66 4.54
N ILE A 60 -5.33 7.02 3.45
CA ILE A 60 -4.68 7.36 2.18
C ILE A 60 -4.26 8.82 2.06
N SER A 61 -4.39 9.60 3.15
CA SER A 61 -3.97 11.02 3.23
C SER A 61 -4.50 11.89 2.08
N THR A 62 -5.80 11.81 1.83
CA THR A 62 -6.47 12.54 0.75
C THR A 62 -7.64 13.41 1.26
N SER A 63 -8.28 14.16 0.37
CA SER A 63 -9.50 14.89 0.71
C SER A 63 -10.71 13.96 0.83
N HIS A 64 -11.76 14.40 1.54
CA HIS A 64 -12.99 13.63 1.65
C HIS A 64 -13.63 13.39 0.28
N GLN A 65 -13.65 14.41 -0.57
CA GLN A 65 -14.19 14.30 -1.94
C GLN A 65 -13.41 13.28 -2.78
N ALA A 66 -12.09 13.27 -2.69
CA ALA A 66 -11.26 12.30 -3.41
C ALA A 66 -11.47 10.87 -2.89
N ALA A 67 -11.63 10.69 -1.57
CA ALA A 67 -11.95 9.39 -0.98
C ALA A 67 -13.33 8.89 -1.40
N CYS A 68 -14.35 9.76 -1.45
CA CYS A 68 -15.67 9.42 -1.98
C CYS A 68 -15.57 8.96 -3.45
N GLY A 69 -14.89 9.74 -4.30
CA GLY A 69 -14.72 9.40 -5.71
C GLY A 69 -13.92 8.09 -5.91
N LEU A 70 -12.97 7.81 -5.04
CA LEU A 70 -12.24 6.55 -5.06
C LEU A 70 -13.14 5.38 -4.69
N ALA A 71 -13.92 5.51 -3.60
CA ALA A 71 -14.88 4.49 -3.17
C ALA A 71 -15.93 4.21 -4.26
N ASP A 72 -16.51 5.25 -4.87
CA ASP A 72 -17.47 5.12 -5.95
C ASP A 72 -16.88 4.35 -7.15
N ARG A 73 -15.64 4.62 -7.52
CA ARG A 73 -14.96 3.89 -8.61
C ARG A 73 -14.72 2.42 -8.27
N LEU A 74 -14.36 2.12 -7.01
CA LEU A 74 -14.18 0.73 -6.56
C LEU A 74 -15.49 -0.03 -6.52
N VAL A 75 -16.58 0.62 -6.11
CA VAL A 75 -17.94 0.05 -6.16
C VAL A 75 -18.38 -0.18 -7.60
N ALA A 76 -18.15 0.79 -8.49
CA ALA A 76 -18.49 0.64 -9.92
C ALA A 76 -17.71 -0.51 -10.59
N LYS A 77 -16.51 -0.80 -10.13
CA LYS A 77 -15.72 -1.97 -10.57
C LYS A 77 -16.17 -3.29 -9.92
N GLY A 78 -17.09 -3.27 -8.99
CA GLY A 78 -17.53 -4.46 -8.26
C GLY A 78 -16.51 -5.01 -7.25
N LEU A 79 -15.53 -4.21 -6.84
CA LEU A 79 -14.47 -4.62 -5.91
C LEU A 79 -14.78 -4.30 -4.45
N VAL A 80 -15.68 -3.35 -4.23
CA VAL A 80 -16.12 -2.87 -2.91
C VAL A 80 -17.64 -2.74 -2.94
N GLU A 81 -18.27 -2.96 -1.82
CA GLU A 81 -19.69 -2.70 -1.60
C GLU A 81 -19.90 -1.68 -0.48
N PHE A 82 -20.93 -0.85 -0.63
CA PHE A 82 -21.40 -0.01 0.45
C PHE A 82 -22.30 -0.80 1.38
N GLY A 83 -22.08 -0.64 2.69
CA GLY A 83 -22.98 -1.07 3.74
C GLY A 83 -23.54 0.13 4.50
N THR A 84 -24.36 -0.15 5.49
CA THR A 84 -24.90 0.83 6.42
C THR A 84 -24.37 0.54 7.82
N SER A 85 -24.02 1.61 8.55
CA SER A 85 -23.78 1.53 10.00
C SER A 85 -25.08 1.73 10.76
N ASP A 86 -25.02 1.67 12.11
CA ASP A 86 -26.17 1.99 12.97
C ASP A 86 -26.68 3.43 12.74
N ASP A 87 -25.79 4.34 12.31
CA ASP A 87 -26.16 5.64 11.75
C ASP A 87 -26.32 5.50 10.22
N ALA A 88 -27.56 5.54 9.73
CA ALA A 88 -27.92 5.43 8.30
C ALA A 88 -27.29 6.53 7.42
N ARG A 89 -26.71 7.58 8.00
CA ARG A 89 -25.99 8.63 7.29
C ARG A 89 -24.56 8.26 6.94
N VAL A 90 -24.01 7.23 7.61
CA VAL A 90 -22.62 6.81 7.44
C VAL A 90 -22.58 5.58 6.56
N LYS A 91 -22.05 5.71 5.35
CA LYS A 91 -21.75 4.59 4.47
C LYS A 91 -20.51 3.86 4.98
N THR A 92 -20.59 2.55 5.01
CA THR A 92 -19.47 1.67 5.32
C THR A 92 -18.96 0.98 4.06
N LEU A 93 -17.72 0.52 4.09
CA LEU A 93 -17.03 -0.09 2.98
C LEU A 93 -16.60 -1.51 3.35
N ALA A 94 -16.85 -2.47 2.47
CA ALA A 94 -16.35 -3.83 2.60
C ALA A 94 -15.91 -4.34 1.22
N LEU A 95 -14.92 -5.25 1.20
CA LEU A 95 -14.54 -5.92 -0.05
C LEU A 95 -15.65 -6.88 -0.49
N THR A 96 -15.85 -6.94 -1.80
CA THR A 96 -16.56 -8.06 -2.43
C THR A 96 -15.61 -9.26 -2.55
N PRO A 97 -16.14 -10.49 -2.82
CA PRO A 97 -15.29 -11.63 -3.16
C PRO A 97 -14.32 -11.32 -4.32
N GLU A 98 -14.79 -10.61 -5.33
CA GLU A 98 -14.01 -10.18 -6.50
C GLU A 98 -12.91 -9.18 -6.08
N GLY A 99 -13.19 -8.27 -5.16
CA GLY A 99 -12.21 -7.35 -4.60
C GLY A 99 -11.12 -8.06 -3.82
N ALA A 100 -11.49 -9.06 -3.03
CA ALA A 100 -10.53 -9.89 -2.29
C ALA A 100 -9.62 -10.70 -3.24
N GLU A 101 -10.19 -11.32 -4.27
CA GLU A 101 -9.44 -12.07 -5.28
C GLU A 101 -8.49 -11.17 -6.07
N MET A 102 -8.96 -10.01 -6.50
CA MET A 102 -8.14 -9.01 -7.20
C MET A 102 -6.95 -8.58 -6.36
N LEU A 103 -7.17 -8.31 -5.08
CA LEU A 103 -6.13 -7.88 -4.16
C LEU A 103 -5.12 -9.01 -3.92
N GLN A 104 -5.56 -10.26 -3.79
CA GLN A 104 -4.69 -11.42 -3.65
C GLN A 104 -3.78 -11.58 -4.86
N THR A 105 -4.32 -11.45 -6.07
CA THR A 105 -3.56 -11.53 -7.32
C THR A 105 -2.53 -10.39 -7.39
N PHE A 106 -2.91 -9.17 -7.03
CA PHE A 106 -2.01 -8.02 -6.97
C PHE A 106 -0.82 -8.28 -6.03
N TYR A 107 -1.08 -8.83 -4.84
CA TYR A 107 -0.02 -9.16 -3.88
C TYR A 107 0.89 -10.30 -4.36
N SER A 108 0.34 -11.33 -5.00
CA SER A 108 1.14 -12.44 -5.54
C SER A 108 2.19 -11.95 -6.52
N VAL A 109 1.82 -11.06 -7.45
CA VAL A 109 2.77 -10.43 -8.38
C VAL A 109 3.77 -9.53 -7.64
N GLY A 110 3.33 -8.80 -6.61
CA GLY A 110 4.22 -7.98 -5.78
C GLY A 110 5.26 -8.81 -5.03
N VAL A 111 4.92 -10.00 -4.58
CA VAL A 111 5.86 -10.94 -3.97
C VAL A 111 6.90 -11.42 -4.99
N GLU A 112 6.47 -11.81 -6.19
CA GLU A 112 7.38 -12.23 -7.27
C GLU A 112 8.36 -11.11 -7.64
N ASP A 113 7.87 -9.88 -7.82
CA ASP A 113 8.69 -8.69 -8.07
C ASP A 113 9.70 -8.43 -6.96
N SER A 114 9.29 -8.64 -5.71
CA SER A 114 10.15 -8.47 -4.54
C SER A 114 11.23 -9.55 -4.47
N MET A 115 10.87 -10.80 -4.76
CA MET A 115 11.82 -11.91 -4.84
C MET A 115 12.88 -11.68 -5.93
N GLU A 116 12.50 -11.15 -7.07
CA GLU A 116 13.45 -10.76 -8.13
C GLU A 116 14.40 -9.66 -7.65
N LEU A 117 13.89 -8.66 -6.95
CA LEU A 117 14.66 -7.49 -6.53
C LEU A 117 15.66 -7.80 -5.40
N PHE A 118 15.23 -8.64 -4.45
CA PHE A 118 16.00 -8.96 -3.25
C PHE A 118 16.59 -10.37 -3.26
N GLY A 119 16.39 -11.13 -4.34
CA GLY A 119 16.76 -12.55 -4.41
C GLY A 119 18.27 -12.85 -4.39
N ASN A 120 19.11 -11.82 -4.51
CA ASN A 120 20.56 -11.93 -4.33
C ASN A 120 21.03 -11.70 -2.89
N LEU A 121 20.10 -11.37 -1.99
CA LEU A 121 20.39 -11.21 -0.56
C LEU A 121 20.21 -12.54 0.18
N SER A 122 21.08 -12.80 1.15
CA SER A 122 20.87 -13.90 2.09
C SER A 122 19.71 -13.62 3.05
N GLU A 123 19.18 -14.65 3.71
CA GLU A 123 18.14 -14.47 4.73
C GLU A 123 18.59 -13.53 5.86
N GLU A 124 19.86 -13.62 6.28
CA GLU A 124 20.41 -12.74 7.30
C GLU A 124 20.45 -11.26 6.82
N GLU A 125 20.87 -11.02 5.58
CA GLU A 125 20.88 -9.68 4.98
C GLU A 125 19.48 -9.11 4.86
N ILE A 126 18.47 -9.91 4.50
CA ILE A 126 17.06 -9.51 4.46
C ILE A 126 16.58 -9.10 5.84
N LEU A 127 16.84 -9.91 6.89
CA LEU A 127 16.45 -9.59 8.26
C LEU A 127 17.13 -8.32 8.79
N ILE A 128 18.40 -8.11 8.42
CA ILE A 128 19.13 -6.88 8.79
C ILE A 128 18.52 -5.67 8.07
N LEU A 129 18.23 -5.79 6.78
CA LEU A 129 17.62 -4.72 5.98
C LEU A 129 16.25 -4.33 6.53
N ASP A 130 15.40 -5.31 6.82
CA ASP A 130 14.06 -5.09 7.41
C ASP A 130 14.16 -4.28 8.71
N ARG A 131 15.02 -4.71 9.64
CA ARG A 131 15.27 -4.02 10.91
C ARG A 131 15.81 -2.60 10.73
N ILE A 132 16.68 -2.39 9.74
CA ILE A 132 17.21 -1.06 9.43
C ILE A 132 16.11 -0.16 8.88
N MET A 133 15.28 -0.67 7.98
CA MET A 133 14.17 0.08 7.40
C MET A 133 13.14 0.48 8.47
N ASP A 134 12.81 -0.42 9.40
CA ASP A 134 11.93 -0.10 10.53
C ASP A 134 12.46 1.09 11.34
N LYS A 135 13.75 1.08 11.71
CA LYS A 135 14.37 2.19 12.44
C LYS A 135 14.34 3.52 11.68
N ILE A 136 14.51 3.46 10.37
CA ILE A 136 14.45 4.66 9.51
C ILE A 136 13.01 5.21 9.48
N LEU A 137 12.02 4.35 9.28
CA LEU A 137 10.62 4.72 9.18
C LEU A 137 10.07 5.26 10.52
N GLU A 138 10.44 4.66 11.64
CA GLU A 138 10.09 5.15 12.99
C GLU A 138 10.59 6.59 13.21
N ARG A 139 11.83 6.89 12.79
CA ARG A 139 12.41 8.23 12.94
C ARG A 139 11.76 9.27 12.03
N MET A 140 11.19 8.84 10.90
CA MET A 140 10.51 9.71 9.94
C MET A 140 9.04 9.95 10.32
N ASP A 141 8.52 9.31 11.37
CA ASP A 141 7.10 9.31 11.75
C ASP A 141 6.17 8.95 10.56
N VAL A 142 6.67 8.10 9.69
CA VAL A 142 5.91 7.60 8.54
C VAL A 142 4.99 6.48 9.03
N ARG A 143 3.69 6.66 8.86
CA ARG A 143 2.72 5.59 9.13
C ARG A 143 3.06 4.39 8.23
N ARG A 144 3.00 3.19 8.81
CA ARG A 144 3.20 1.95 8.06
C ARG A 144 2.23 1.92 6.88
N ASP A 145 2.75 1.61 5.70
CA ASP A 145 1.95 1.37 4.50
C ASP A 145 0.86 0.34 4.83
N PRO A 146 -0.42 0.59 4.50
CA PRO A 146 -1.51 -0.36 4.74
C PRO A 146 -1.24 -1.77 4.19
N GLY A 147 -0.33 -1.90 3.21
CA GLY A 147 0.10 -3.19 2.65
C GLY A 147 1.23 -3.90 3.41
N GLY A 148 1.73 -3.32 4.50
CA GLY A 148 2.92 -3.80 5.21
C GLY A 148 2.67 -4.86 6.29
N THR A 149 1.68 -5.71 6.13
CA THR A 149 1.54 -6.93 6.93
C THR A 149 1.67 -8.13 6.01
N LEU A 150 2.88 -8.63 5.90
CA LEU A 150 3.12 -10.03 5.55
C LEU A 150 2.96 -10.88 6.80
#